data_2cfa189b34ce791b5320aa414d7994b3
#
_entry.id   2cfa189b34ce791b5320aa414d7994b3
#
_cell.length_a   1.000
_cell.length_b   1.000
_cell.length_c   1.000
_cell.angle_alpha   90.00
_cell.angle_beta   90.00
_cell.angle_gamma   90.00
#
_symmetry.space_group_name_H-M   'P 1'
#
loop_
_entity.id
_entity.type
_entity.pdbx_description
1 polymer ?
#
loop_
_entity_poly.entity_id
_entity_poly.type
_entity_poly.pdbx_seq_one_letter_code
_entity_poly.pdbx_strand_id
1 'polypeptide(L)'
;MRPAQPVFTQTELAGLRLYDRWARFRTAQITANDCEATLTRELLARSDTLLPDHPFLMLWEWEVSPGWSQGGKGDLVFTDGQGAFAVVETKWIGGGWGRNGRNSRRKRRRKVEEQAWTYGHAVCGLFKPPVPVLAYVYTSSGFFFDRIHLEARFRWTGDDVEAVELTDEERCGSPPPATDADA
;
A
#
# COMPACT_ATOMS: atom_id res chain seq x y z
N MET A 1 -26.62 -17.70 -7.58
CA MET A 1 -25.55 -16.71 -7.39
C MET A 1 -24.82 -16.56 -8.72
N ARG A 2 -24.81 -15.38 -9.37
CA ARG A 2 -23.96 -15.17 -10.55
C ARG A 2 -22.51 -15.12 -10.07
N PRO A 3 -21.57 -15.81 -10.73
CA PRO A 3 -20.16 -15.63 -10.41
C PRO A 3 -19.82 -14.16 -10.59
N ALA A 4 -19.09 -13.59 -9.63
CA ALA A 4 -18.59 -12.23 -9.74
C ALA A 4 -17.78 -12.13 -11.04
N GLN A 5 -18.09 -11.14 -11.88
CA GLN A 5 -17.31 -10.92 -13.10
C GLN A 5 -15.88 -10.53 -12.68
N PRO A 6 -14.85 -11.11 -13.30
CA PRO A 6 -13.49 -10.72 -13.00
C PRO A 6 -13.32 -9.22 -13.29
N VAL A 7 -12.70 -8.49 -12.37
CA VAL A 7 -12.44 -7.05 -12.49
C VAL A 7 -11.50 -6.75 -13.67
N PHE A 8 -10.67 -7.73 -14.04
CA PHE A 8 -9.72 -7.62 -15.15
C PHE A 8 -9.96 -8.71 -16.21
N THR A 9 -9.93 -8.31 -17.47
CA THR A 9 -9.86 -9.24 -18.61
C THR A 9 -8.47 -9.90 -18.69
N GLN A 10 -8.34 -10.98 -19.45
CA GLN A 10 -7.04 -11.64 -19.68
C GLN A 10 -5.99 -10.70 -20.32
N THR A 11 -6.44 -9.81 -21.20
CA THR A 11 -5.56 -8.81 -21.82
C THR A 11 -5.07 -7.79 -20.81
N GLU A 12 -5.94 -7.30 -19.92
CA GLU A 12 -5.57 -6.38 -18.85
C GLU A 12 -4.63 -7.04 -17.84
N LEU A 13 -4.84 -8.31 -17.50
CA LEU A 13 -3.93 -9.08 -16.64
C LEU A 13 -2.54 -9.24 -17.27
N ALA A 14 -2.47 -9.46 -18.58
CA ALA A 14 -1.19 -9.51 -19.29
C ALA A 14 -0.48 -8.15 -19.25
N GLY A 15 -1.22 -7.05 -19.46
CA GLY A 15 -0.73 -5.68 -19.34
C GLY A 15 -0.23 -5.37 -17.93
N LEU A 16 -0.99 -5.75 -16.92
CA LEU A 16 -0.64 -5.59 -15.50
C LEU A 16 0.69 -6.27 -15.15
N ARG A 17 0.90 -7.53 -15.60
CA ARG A 17 2.16 -8.26 -15.38
C ARG A 17 3.35 -7.61 -16.07
N LEU A 18 3.14 -7.01 -17.24
CA LEU A 18 4.19 -6.26 -17.95
C LEU A 18 4.52 -4.97 -17.21
N TYR A 19 3.51 -4.24 -16.75
CA TYR A 19 3.68 -3.02 -15.98
C TYR A 19 4.41 -3.28 -14.65
N ASP A 20 3.99 -4.29 -13.89
CA ASP A 20 4.62 -4.69 -12.64
C ASP A 20 6.12 -4.97 -12.83
N ARG A 21 6.49 -5.79 -13.84
CA ARG A 21 7.89 -6.07 -14.16
C ARG A 21 8.67 -4.82 -14.55
N TRP A 22 8.08 -3.96 -15.36
CA TRP A 22 8.70 -2.71 -15.77
C TRP A 22 8.92 -1.76 -14.57
N ALA A 23 7.90 -1.59 -13.72
CA ALA A 23 7.98 -0.71 -12.56
C ALA A 23 9.04 -1.21 -11.55
N ARG A 24 9.08 -2.51 -11.27
CA ARG A 24 10.12 -3.13 -10.42
C ARG A 24 11.51 -2.93 -11.01
N PHE A 25 11.68 -3.13 -12.31
CA PHE A 25 12.95 -2.86 -12.99
C PHE A 25 13.36 -1.39 -12.88
N ARG A 26 12.44 -0.47 -13.12
CA ARG A 26 12.69 0.99 -13.04
C ARG A 26 13.07 1.40 -11.62
N THR A 27 12.35 0.95 -10.61
CA THR A 27 12.65 1.27 -9.21
C THR A 27 13.98 0.69 -8.75
N ALA A 28 14.36 -0.49 -9.21
CA ALA A 28 15.67 -1.09 -8.92
C ALA A 28 16.84 -0.25 -9.45
N GLN A 29 16.62 0.54 -10.51
CA GLN A 29 17.62 1.43 -11.11
C GLN A 29 17.75 2.79 -10.37
N ILE A 30 16.83 3.12 -9.46
CA ILE A 30 16.91 4.37 -8.71
C ILE A 30 18.08 4.29 -7.74
N THR A 31 19.15 4.97 -8.07
CA THR A 31 20.28 5.23 -7.16
C THR A 31 19.87 6.35 -6.22
N ALA A 32 19.18 6.01 -5.14
CA ALA A 32 18.56 7.02 -4.31
C ALA A 32 19.51 7.52 -3.23
N ASN A 33 19.81 8.81 -3.28
CA ASN A 33 20.17 9.60 -2.09
C ASN A 33 18.90 9.96 -1.27
N ASP A 34 17.73 9.56 -1.73
CA ASP A 34 16.43 9.82 -1.11
C ASP A 34 15.97 8.60 -0.30
N CYS A 35 15.71 8.84 0.97
CA CYS A 35 15.28 7.80 1.91
C CYS A 35 13.91 7.22 1.54
N GLU A 36 12.98 8.02 1.00
CA GLU A 36 11.65 7.54 0.60
C GLU A 36 11.72 6.65 -0.64
N ALA A 37 12.52 7.04 -1.64
CA ALA A 37 12.75 6.21 -2.82
C ALA A 37 13.46 4.88 -2.47
N THR A 38 14.39 4.89 -1.50
CA THR A 38 15.01 3.67 -0.99
C THR A 38 13.98 2.77 -0.32
N LEU A 39 13.09 3.33 0.51
CA LEU A 39 12.04 2.61 1.20
C LEU A 39 11.06 1.97 0.20
N THR A 40 10.64 2.73 -0.83
CA THR A 40 9.78 2.22 -1.91
C THR A 40 10.44 1.06 -2.65
N ARG A 41 11.74 1.17 -2.98
CA ARG A 41 12.50 0.09 -3.62
C ARG A 41 12.53 -1.17 -2.76
N GLU A 42 12.77 -1.04 -1.47
CA GLU A 42 12.79 -2.17 -0.54
C GLU A 42 11.42 -2.83 -0.39
N LEU A 43 10.35 -2.03 -0.28
CA LEU A 43 8.99 -2.55 -0.27
C LEU A 43 8.71 -3.37 -1.54
N LEU A 44 9.04 -2.85 -2.72
CA LEU A 44 8.83 -3.56 -3.99
C LEU A 44 9.65 -4.85 -4.08
N ALA A 45 10.87 -4.85 -3.58
CA ALA A 45 11.71 -6.05 -3.54
C ALA A 45 11.18 -7.14 -2.61
N ARG A 46 10.42 -6.75 -1.58
CA ARG A 46 9.87 -7.65 -0.54
C ARG A 46 8.35 -7.82 -0.62
N SER A 47 7.69 -7.21 -1.60
CA SER A 47 6.22 -7.17 -1.65
C SER A 47 5.60 -8.57 -1.73
N ASP A 48 6.25 -9.54 -2.35
CA ASP A 48 5.77 -10.93 -2.42
C ASP A 48 5.66 -11.56 -1.01
N THR A 49 6.49 -11.12 -0.06
CA THR A 49 6.44 -11.57 1.34
C THR A 49 5.53 -10.69 2.20
N LEU A 50 5.53 -9.37 1.94
CA LEU A 50 4.79 -8.40 2.75
C LEU A 50 3.31 -8.32 2.37
N LEU A 51 2.98 -8.59 1.11
CA LEU A 51 1.64 -8.52 0.53
C LEU A 51 1.36 -9.78 -0.33
N PRO A 52 1.42 -11.00 0.24
CA PRO A 52 1.35 -12.24 -0.53
C PRO A 52 0.04 -12.38 -1.33
N ASP A 53 -1.05 -11.79 -0.83
CA ASP A 53 -2.36 -11.81 -1.48
C ASP A 53 -2.52 -10.77 -2.59
N HIS A 54 -1.53 -9.88 -2.78
CA HIS A 54 -1.56 -8.79 -3.76
C HIS A 54 -0.23 -8.73 -4.56
N PRO A 55 0.08 -9.75 -5.37
CA PRO A 55 1.42 -9.92 -5.95
C PRO A 55 1.76 -8.91 -7.04
N PHE A 56 0.78 -8.21 -7.63
CA PHE A 56 1.03 -7.33 -8.76
C PHE A 56 0.97 -5.86 -8.37
N LEU A 57 2.04 -5.12 -8.65
CA LEU A 57 2.00 -3.65 -8.61
C LEU A 57 1.18 -3.14 -9.80
N MET A 58 0.10 -2.41 -9.50
CA MET A 58 -0.80 -1.87 -10.50
C MET A 58 -0.55 -0.38 -10.78
N LEU A 59 -0.28 0.41 -9.75
CA LEU A 59 -0.01 1.84 -9.87
C LEU A 59 1.19 2.23 -9.00
N TRP A 60 2.01 3.15 -9.53
CA TRP A 60 3.14 3.76 -8.85
C TRP A 60 3.12 5.26 -9.06
N GLU A 61 3.23 6.05 -7.98
CA GLU A 61 3.15 7.53 -8.01
C GLU A 61 1.92 8.03 -8.80
N TRP A 62 0.75 7.51 -8.49
CA TRP A 62 -0.48 7.79 -9.20
C TRP A 62 -1.19 9.06 -8.68
N GLU A 63 -1.87 9.76 -9.57
CA GLU A 63 -2.69 10.92 -9.21
C GLU A 63 -4.07 10.46 -8.72
N VAL A 64 -4.42 10.79 -7.47
CA VAL A 64 -5.70 10.40 -6.85
C VAL A 64 -6.89 11.04 -7.56
N SER A 65 -6.70 12.23 -8.09
CA SER A 65 -7.70 12.94 -8.90
C SER A 65 -7.00 13.52 -10.12
N PRO A 66 -7.11 12.91 -11.30
CA PRO A 66 -6.51 13.42 -12.52
C PRO A 66 -6.90 14.88 -12.78
N GLY A 67 -5.90 15.75 -12.88
CA GLY A 67 -6.10 17.20 -13.10
C GLY A 67 -6.36 18.02 -11.82
N TRP A 68 -6.37 17.43 -10.65
CA TRP A 68 -6.54 18.14 -9.38
C TRP A 68 -5.24 18.07 -8.55
N SER A 69 -4.38 19.05 -8.72
CA SER A 69 -3.06 19.12 -8.06
C SER A 69 -3.12 19.13 -6.53
N GLN A 70 -4.28 19.36 -5.93
CA GLN A 70 -4.52 19.30 -4.48
C GLN A 70 -4.89 17.88 -4.00
N GLY A 71 -5.21 16.95 -4.89
CA GLY A 71 -5.58 15.57 -4.53
C GLY A 71 -4.41 14.72 -4.03
N GLY A 72 -3.19 15.21 -4.23
CA GLY A 72 -1.97 14.48 -3.85
C GLY A 72 -1.63 13.34 -4.82
N LYS A 73 -0.47 12.73 -4.61
CA LYS A 73 -0.03 11.50 -5.29
C LYS A 73 0.02 10.40 -4.25
N GLY A 74 -0.63 9.28 -4.56
CA GLY A 74 -0.49 8.05 -3.80
C GLY A 74 0.77 7.30 -4.24
N ASP A 75 1.41 6.59 -3.33
CA ASP A 75 2.66 5.91 -3.65
C ASP A 75 2.41 4.64 -4.47
N LEU A 76 1.74 3.64 -3.93
CA LEU A 76 1.63 2.32 -4.52
C LEU A 76 0.22 1.73 -4.41
N VAL A 77 -0.25 1.09 -5.48
CA VAL A 77 -1.44 0.24 -5.45
C VAL A 77 -1.09 -1.13 -5.98
N PHE A 78 -1.37 -2.16 -5.19
CA PHE A 78 -1.20 -3.56 -5.54
C PHE A 78 -2.55 -4.23 -5.75
N THR A 79 -2.56 -5.35 -6.48
CA THR A 79 -3.76 -6.17 -6.72
C THR A 79 -3.41 -7.65 -6.87
N ASP A 80 -4.40 -8.50 -6.61
CA ASP A 80 -4.36 -9.93 -6.92
C ASP A 80 -4.67 -10.22 -8.41
N GLY A 81 -5.13 -9.21 -9.16
CA GLY A 81 -5.61 -9.35 -10.53
C GLY A 81 -7.02 -9.94 -10.64
N GLN A 82 -7.72 -10.15 -9.53
CA GLN A 82 -9.08 -10.70 -9.48
C GLN A 82 -10.09 -9.74 -8.84
N GLY A 83 -9.61 -8.60 -8.31
CA GLY A 83 -10.47 -7.56 -7.73
C GLY A 83 -10.19 -7.23 -6.28
N ALA A 84 -9.16 -7.82 -5.68
CA ALA A 84 -8.63 -7.36 -4.41
C ALA A 84 -7.55 -6.30 -4.65
N PHE A 85 -7.55 -5.25 -3.82
CA PHE A 85 -6.60 -4.14 -3.91
C PHE A 85 -5.99 -3.84 -2.55
N ALA A 86 -4.70 -3.50 -2.56
CA ALA A 86 -3.99 -2.97 -1.42
C ALA A 86 -3.31 -1.65 -1.81
N VAL A 87 -3.62 -0.58 -1.09
CA VAL A 87 -2.93 0.70 -1.20
C VAL A 87 -1.83 0.73 -0.16
N VAL A 88 -0.63 1.13 -0.53
CA VAL A 88 0.48 1.26 0.40
C VAL A 88 1.08 2.65 0.28
N GLU A 89 1.05 3.36 1.38
CA GLU A 89 1.71 4.66 1.49
C GLU A 89 3.04 4.48 2.21
N THR A 90 4.11 5.07 1.68
CA THR A 90 5.45 4.91 2.21
C THR A 90 5.90 6.18 2.92
N LYS A 91 6.61 6.07 4.05
CA LYS A 91 7.16 7.23 4.73
C LYS A 91 8.41 6.93 5.51
N TRP A 92 9.49 7.64 5.17
CA TRP A 92 10.67 7.65 6.00
C TRP A 92 10.42 8.44 7.29
N ILE A 93 10.35 7.71 8.41
CA ILE A 93 10.17 8.30 9.73
C ILE A 93 11.52 8.40 10.45
N GLY A 94 12.57 8.78 9.73
CA GLY A 94 13.89 9.03 10.29
C GLY A 94 13.85 10.13 11.36
N GLY A 95 14.72 10.06 12.35
CA GLY A 95 14.53 10.85 13.50
C GLY A 95 15.68 11.68 14.02
N GLY A 96 15.33 12.79 14.65
CA GLY A 96 16.15 13.42 15.66
C GLY A 96 16.00 12.72 17.02
N TRP A 97 17.00 12.87 17.87
CA TRP A 97 16.96 12.42 19.25
C TRP A 97 16.18 13.41 20.13
N GLY A 98 15.70 12.94 21.28
CA GLY A 98 15.04 13.76 22.27
C GLY A 98 13.55 14.05 22.01
N ARG A 99 13.00 15.00 22.78
CA ARG A 99 11.56 15.33 22.78
C ARG A 99 11.08 15.85 21.42
N ASN A 100 11.84 16.72 20.78
CA ASN A 100 11.49 17.31 19.49
C ASN A 100 11.50 16.23 18.37
N GLY A 101 12.44 15.30 18.41
CA GLY A 101 12.49 14.17 17.47
C GLY A 101 11.27 13.25 17.62
N ARG A 102 10.82 12.98 18.86
CA ARG A 102 9.61 12.17 19.11
C ARG A 102 8.36 12.84 18.55
N ASN A 103 8.17 14.14 18.77
CA ASN A 103 7.04 14.89 18.26
C ASN A 103 7.02 14.92 16.73
N SER A 104 8.18 15.13 16.10
CA SER A 104 8.31 15.11 14.63
C SER A 104 7.95 13.75 14.04
N ARG A 105 8.44 12.63 14.64
CA ARG A 105 8.09 11.28 14.20
C ARG A 105 6.59 11.00 14.33
N ARG A 106 5.97 11.38 15.46
CA ARG A 106 4.52 11.22 15.67
C ARG A 106 3.71 11.98 14.61
N LYS A 107 4.10 13.24 14.30
CA LYS A 107 3.44 14.04 13.27
C LYS A 107 3.56 13.39 11.87
N ARG A 108 4.75 12.88 11.51
CA ARG A 108 4.96 12.21 10.22
C ARG A 108 4.15 10.92 10.12
N ARG A 109 4.11 10.12 11.19
CA ARG A 109 3.32 8.88 11.23
C ARG A 109 1.84 9.19 11.01
N ARG A 110 1.28 10.12 11.78
CA ARG A 110 -0.13 10.52 11.60
C ARG A 110 -0.43 10.99 10.18
N LYS A 111 0.49 11.73 9.56
CA LYS A 111 0.30 12.19 8.19
C LYS A 111 0.23 11.01 7.20
N VAL A 112 1.11 10.02 7.29
CA VAL A 112 1.08 8.86 6.39
C VAL A 112 -0.15 7.98 6.62
N GLU A 113 -0.60 7.84 7.85
CA GLU A 113 -1.86 7.17 8.21
C GLU A 113 -3.06 7.86 7.55
N GLU A 114 -3.15 9.20 7.66
CA GLU A 114 -4.19 10.01 7.01
C GLU A 114 -4.13 9.89 5.47
N GLN A 115 -2.93 9.82 4.87
CA GLN A 115 -2.76 9.63 3.43
C GLN A 115 -3.20 8.23 2.99
N ALA A 116 -2.76 7.18 3.67
CA ALA A 116 -3.17 5.80 3.36
C ALA A 116 -4.70 5.65 3.44
N TRP A 117 -5.33 6.27 4.44
CA TRP A 117 -6.79 6.30 4.58
C TRP A 117 -7.45 6.97 3.38
N THR A 118 -7.00 8.18 3.02
CA THR A 118 -7.55 8.95 1.89
C THR A 118 -7.43 8.18 0.57
N TYR A 119 -6.29 7.55 0.35
CA TYR A 119 -6.00 6.85 -0.91
C TYR A 119 -6.72 5.49 -0.98
N GLY A 120 -6.83 4.78 0.13
CA GLY A 120 -7.64 3.55 0.19
C GLY A 120 -9.11 3.82 -0.13
N HIS A 121 -9.67 4.89 0.44
CA HIS A 121 -11.02 5.35 0.14
C HIS A 121 -11.18 5.70 -1.35
N ALA A 122 -10.23 6.46 -1.93
CA ALA A 122 -10.26 6.84 -3.34
C ALA A 122 -10.18 5.63 -4.27
N VAL A 123 -9.29 4.68 -4.02
CA VAL A 123 -9.16 3.43 -4.81
C VAL A 123 -10.45 2.62 -4.75
N CYS A 124 -11.07 2.50 -3.57
CA CYS A 124 -12.33 1.82 -3.42
C CYS A 124 -13.46 2.47 -4.26
N GLY A 125 -13.53 3.79 -4.27
CA GLY A 125 -14.49 4.54 -5.09
C GLY A 125 -14.23 4.44 -6.60
N LEU A 126 -12.97 4.42 -7.01
CA LEU A 126 -12.58 4.34 -8.43
C LEU A 126 -12.87 2.97 -9.04
N PHE A 127 -12.47 1.90 -8.37
CA PHE A 127 -12.55 0.54 -8.92
C PHE A 127 -13.79 -0.23 -8.51
N LYS A 128 -14.51 0.25 -7.46
CA LYS A 128 -15.74 -0.39 -6.95
C LYS A 128 -15.58 -1.91 -6.79
N PRO A 129 -14.54 -2.36 -6.08
CA PRO A 129 -14.18 -3.76 -6.06
C PRO A 129 -15.23 -4.61 -5.32
N PRO A 130 -15.34 -5.92 -5.64
CA PRO A 130 -16.25 -6.83 -4.99
C PRO A 130 -15.85 -7.20 -3.55
N VAL A 131 -14.57 -6.94 -3.20
CA VAL A 131 -13.98 -7.21 -1.89
C VAL A 131 -13.40 -5.90 -1.31
N PRO A 132 -13.22 -5.80 0.02
CA PRO A 132 -12.66 -4.61 0.63
C PRO A 132 -11.27 -4.25 0.10
N VAL A 133 -11.00 -2.94 -0.05
CA VAL A 133 -9.66 -2.40 -0.30
C VAL A 133 -8.91 -2.29 1.02
N LEU A 134 -7.69 -2.78 1.07
CA LEU A 134 -6.82 -2.68 2.23
C LEU A 134 -5.88 -1.48 2.08
N ALA A 135 -5.79 -0.64 3.10
CA ALA A 135 -4.88 0.51 3.13
C ALA A 135 -3.79 0.28 4.16
N TYR A 136 -2.55 0.29 3.71
CA TYR A 136 -1.37 0.04 4.52
C TYR A 136 -0.47 1.27 4.57
N VAL A 137 0.29 1.38 5.64
CA VAL A 137 1.48 2.23 5.71
C VAL A 137 2.73 1.38 5.79
N TYR A 138 3.76 1.77 5.04
CA TYR A 138 5.09 1.17 5.10
C TYR A 138 6.08 2.23 5.55
N THR A 139 6.63 2.06 6.77
CA THR A 139 7.47 3.07 7.40
C THR A 139 8.80 2.51 7.86
N SER A 140 9.86 3.32 7.73
CA SER A 140 11.14 3.05 8.37
C SER A 140 11.34 3.98 9.56
N SER A 141 11.79 3.44 10.68
CA SER A 141 12.08 4.23 11.89
C SER A 141 13.50 4.81 11.91
N GLY A 142 14.26 4.66 10.84
CA GLY A 142 15.65 5.15 10.73
C GLY A 142 16.70 4.32 11.48
N PHE A 143 16.29 3.41 12.38
CA PHE A 143 17.21 2.58 13.16
C PHE A 143 16.89 1.10 13.13
N PHE A 144 15.61 0.71 12.97
CA PHE A 144 15.20 -0.69 13.00
C PHE A 144 13.91 -0.87 12.21
N PHE A 145 13.93 -1.81 11.29
CA PHE A 145 12.80 -2.48 10.65
C PHE A 145 11.77 -1.60 9.92
N ASP A 146 11.75 -1.78 8.64
CA ASP A 146 10.64 -1.39 7.81
C ASP A 146 9.41 -2.19 8.24
N ARG A 147 8.34 -1.50 8.58
CA ARG A 147 7.10 -2.12 9.05
C ARG A 147 5.98 -1.79 8.10
N ILE A 148 5.26 -2.84 7.69
CA ILE A 148 3.97 -2.69 7.04
C ILE A 148 2.86 -2.83 8.08
N HIS A 149 1.91 -1.90 8.09
CA HIS A 149 0.76 -1.92 8.99
C HIS A 149 -0.52 -1.72 8.20
N LEU A 150 -1.55 -2.52 8.50
CA LEU A 150 -2.89 -2.27 8.02
C LEU A 150 -3.51 -1.12 8.82
N GLU A 151 -3.80 0.00 8.16
CA GLU A 151 -4.37 1.20 8.80
C GLU A 151 -5.88 1.29 8.63
N ALA A 152 -6.41 0.84 7.48
CA ALA A 152 -7.82 0.93 7.19
C ALA A 152 -8.24 -0.14 6.18
N ARG A 153 -9.54 -0.42 6.16
CA ARG A 153 -10.22 -1.27 5.19
C ARG A 153 -11.44 -0.53 4.66
N PHE A 154 -11.64 -0.53 3.35
CA PHE A 154 -12.75 0.15 2.70
C PHE A 154 -13.55 -0.83 1.86
N ARG A 155 -14.88 -0.68 1.88
CA ARG A 155 -15.81 -1.47 1.11
C ARG A 155 -16.72 -0.57 0.27
N TRP A 156 -16.91 -0.95 -0.99
CA TRP A 156 -17.94 -0.37 -1.83
C TRP A 156 -19.31 -0.98 -1.49
N THR A 157 -20.31 -0.14 -1.18
CA THR A 157 -21.66 -0.58 -0.79
C THR A 157 -22.65 -0.59 -1.95
N GLY A 158 -22.22 -0.11 -3.13
CA GLY A 158 -23.10 0.11 -4.29
C GLY A 158 -23.42 1.58 -4.52
N ASP A 159 -23.45 2.38 -3.46
CA ASP A 159 -23.76 3.80 -3.51
C ASP A 159 -22.59 4.66 -3.00
N ASP A 160 -21.85 4.17 -2.01
CA ASP A 160 -20.78 4.91 -1.33
C ASP A 160 -19.63 3.99 -0.90
N VAL A 161 -18.56 4.60 -0.38
CA VAL A 161 -17.41 3.92 0.22
C VAL A 161 -17.50 3.99 1.73
N GLU A 162 -17.54 2.83 2.37
CA GLU A 162 -17.54 2.71 3.82
C GLU A 162 -16.21 2.21 4.36
N ALA A 163 -15.75 2.81 5.47
CA ALA A 163 -14.66 2.23 6.26
C ALA A 163 -15.18 1.02 7.04
N VAL A 164 -14.49 -0.11 6.92
CA VAL A 164 -14.81 -1.35 7.65
C VAL A 164 -13.95 -1.40 8.90
N GLU A 165 -14.56 -1.68 10.03
CA GLU A 165 -13.83 -1.79 11.30
C GLU A 165 -12.80 -2.91 11.26
N LEU A 166 -11.57 -2.59 11.69
CA LEU A 166 -10.51 -3.57 11.83
C LEU A 166 -10.71 -4.38 13.12
N THR A 167 -10.48 -5.67 13.06
CA THR A 167 -10.43 -6.52 14.25
C THR A 167 -9.22 -6.17 15.13
N ASP A 168 -9.24 -6.55 16.41
CA ASP A 168 -8.11 -6.30 17.30
C ASP A 168 -6.84 -7.04 16.85
N GLU A 169 -6.98 -8.23 16.23
CA GLU A 169 -5.86 -8.97 15.65
C GLU A 169 -5.21 -8.24 14.49
N GLU A 170 -6.01 -7.64 13.61
CA GLU A 170 -5.54 -6.84 12.48
C GLU A 170 -4.85 -5.56 12.94
N ARG A 171 -5.36 -4.90 13.98
CA ARG A 171 -4.74 -3.68 14.57
C ARG A 171 -3.40 -3.96 15.25
N CYS A 172 -3.27 -5.10 15.89
CA CYS A 172 -2.04 -5.48 16.61
C CYS A 172 -0.92 -5.93 15.67
N GLY A 173 -1.23 -6.16 14.38
CA GLY A 173 -0.25 -6.61 13.39
C GLY A 173 0.43 -7.88 13.87
N SER A 174 -0.29 -9.00 13.90
CA SER A 174 0.34 -10.30 14.15
C SER A 174 1.50 -10.45 13.16
N PRO A 175 2.74 -10.70 13.61
CA PRO A 175 3.81 -11.02 12.68
C PRO A 175 3.35 -12.25 11.88
N PRO A 176 3.67 -12.33 10.58
CA PRO A 176 3.39 -13.53 9.81
C PRO A 176 3.96 -14.72 10.57
N PRO A 177 3.27 -15.88 10.60
CA PRO A 177 3.75 -17.05 11.31
C PRO A 177 5.18 -17.32 10.84
N ALA A 178 6.07 -17.49 11.81
CA ALA A 178 7.45 -17.86 11.54
C ALA A 178 7.40 -19.12 10.67
N THR A 179 7.83 -19.01 9.43
CA THR A 179 8.05 -20.19 8.61
C THR A 179 9.17 -20.96 9.29
N ASP A 180 8.86 -22.17 9.75
CA ASP A 180 9.83 -23.16 10.25
C ASP A 180 10.82 -23.52 9.11
N ALA A 181 11.77 -22.64 8.88
CA ALA A 181 12.84 -22.79 7.89
C ALA A 181 14.22 -22.80 8.58
N ASP A 182 14.28 -23.31 9.82
CA ASP A 182 15.52 -23.64 10.50
C ASP A 182 15.27 -24.83 11.47
N ALA A 183 15.01 -26.00 10.87
CA ALA A 183 15.09 -27.28 11.56
C ALA A 183 15.90 -28.26 10.73
#